data_a62f8b8d344f8e150c55a2156888e815
#
_entry.id   a62f8b8d344f8e150c55a2156888e815
#
_cell.length_a   1.000
_cell.length_b   1.000
_cell.length_c   1.000
_cell.angle_alpha   90.00
_cell.angle_beta   90.00
_cell.angle_gamma   90.00
#
_symmetry.space_group_name_H-M   'P 1'
#
loop_
_entity.id
_entity.type
_entity.pdbx_description
1 polymer ?
#
loop_
_entity_poly.entity_id
_entity_poly.type
_entity_poly.pdbx_seq_one_letter_code
_entity_poly.pdbx_strand_id
1 'polypeptide(L)'
;MSTTENRTQKIAYLTTFFSLYFVQAVPTSFFTTTLQIVMREHALPLSIIGLSYILKLPWVLRVFWAPAIDRYCHSIRNYKRAILGTELVYAALILITSLFDLHKSLPTSFHIIVLLILLALVASATQDIATDGLAIRTSKPQQRGMLNSIQSMGGFGGSLLGSGILLMVLHHFGWKSVNICLSLFVLIALVPLFLNKKLTFQTTSSVQQRATWKDFCSFFTQKGISRQIIFLTLYFNGILGTMSVMKSFMVDLHYSMKEIGFLYGIVGVGAAFIMSYPAGMLVRRYGYQRMRTAFAFVMVLSTLSFVFLSMTHPSTLLLTIAIMGLMASYGLTTVVVYTSSMQHVRAGREATDFTVQMVITRLIGIIIAIVAGFIANKLGYTSMFAVQTILSLAALGYSLYMNTTKKAL
;
A
#
# COMPACT_ATOMS: atom_id res chain seq x y z
N MET A 1 -13.93 21.28 -27.03
CA MET A 1 -12.62 20.81 -26.49
C MET A 1 -12.21 19.58 -27.28
N SER A 2 -11.05 19.61 -27.91
CA SER A 2 -10.59 18.51 -28.79
C SER A 2 -10.31 17.23 -27.98
N THR A 3 -10.47 16.09 -28.60
CA THR A 3 -10.16 14.76 -28.02
C THR A 3 -8.73 14.65 -27.50
N THR A 4 -7.80 15.37 -28.12
CA THR A 4 -6.38 15.48 -27.72
C THR A 4 -6.20 16.26 -26.41
N GLU A 5 -6.89 17.35 -26.19
CA GLU A 5 -6.81 18.16 -24.95
C GLU A 5 -7.31 17.36 -23.74
N ASN A 6 -8.37 16.58 -23.93
CA ASN A 6 -8.92 15.70 -22.90
C ASN A 6 -7.95 14.55 -22.54
N ARG A 7 -7.21 14.03 -23.53
CA ARG A 7 -6.19 12.98 -23.31
C ARG A 7 -4.98 13.51 -22.53
N THR A 8 -4.48 14.69 -22.88
CA THR A 8 -3.34 15.32 -22.19
C THR A 8 -3.67 15.65 -20.73
N GLN A 9 -4.87 16.17 -20.46
CA GLN A 9 -5.33 16.44 -19.09
C GLN A 9 -5.40 15.15 -18.26
N LYS A 10 -5.89 14.07 -18.83
CA LYS A 10 -5.97 12.77 -18.15
C LYS A 10 -4.59 12.22 -17.83
N ILE A 11 -3.63 12.31 -18.75
CA ILE A 11 -2.26 11.88 -18.52
C ILE A 11 -1.65 12.71 -17.37
N ALA A 12 -1.72 14.04 -17.43
CA ALA A 12 -1.21 14.92 -16.38
C ALA A 12 -1.84 14.62 -15.00
N TYR A 13 -3.13 14.31 -14.96
CA TYR A 13 -3.83 13.91 -13.75
C TYR A 13 -3.26 12.60 -13.17
N LEU A 14 -3.15 11.56 -13.98
CA LEU A 14 -2.64 10.26 -13.53
C LEU A 14 -1.16 10.32 -13.16
N THR A 15 -0.33 11.08 -13.91
CA THR A 15 1.09 11.28 -13.58
C THR A 15 1.25 12.01 -12.25
N THR A 16 0.40 13.01 -11.95
CA THR A 16 0.41 13.71 -10.66
C THR A 16 0.22 12.73 -9.50
N PHE A 17 -0.80 11.87 -9.57
CA PHE A 17 -1.05 10.91 -8.48
C PHE A 17 -0.02 9.77 -8.45
N PHE A 18 0.44 9.31 -9.62
CA PHE A 18 1.51 8.32 -9.67
C PHE A 18 2.77 8.83 -8.96
N SER A 19 3.23 10.04 -9.26
CA SER A 19 4.43 10.60 -8.62
C SER A 19 4.28 10.72 -7.11
N LEU A 20 3.11 11.13 -6.60
CA LEU A 20 2.84 11.28 -5.17
C LEU A 20 2.81 9.94 -4.43
N TYR A 21 2.22 8.89 -5.01
CA TYR A 21 2.20 7.56 -4.40
C TYR A 21 3.53 6.81 -4.56
N PHE A 22 4.26 7.08 -5.64
CA PHE A 22 5.56 6.49 -5.88
C PHE A 22 6.61 7.03 -4.92
N VAL A 23 6.63 8.35 -4.72
CA VAL A 23 7.62 9.02 -3.88
C VAL A 23 7.55 8.59 -2.41
N GLN A 24 6.39 8.32 -1.87
CA GLN A 24 6.25 7.83 -0.49
C GLN A 24 6.71 6.37 -0.32
N ALA A 25 6.54 5.56 -1.37
CA ALA A 25 6.87 4.13 -1.30
C ALA A 25 8.37 3.85 -1.45
N VAL A 26 9.09 4.66 -2.24
CA VAL A 26 10.52 4.47 -2.52
C VAL A 26 11.37 4.58 -1.25
N PRO A 27 11.40 5.73 -0.51
CA PRO A 27 12.23 5.84 0.69
C PRO A 27 11.74 4.91 1.80
N THR A 28 10.42 4.71 1.94
CA THR A 28 9.85 3.80 2.94
C THR A 28 10.39 2.38 2.77
N SER A 29 10.38 1.87 1.54
CA SER A 29 10.89 0.53 1.23
C SER A 29 12.40 0.45 1.39
N PHE A 30 13.11 1.50 0.96
CA PHE A 30 14.56 1.59 1.12
C PHE A 30 14.96 1.55 2.60
N PHE A 31 14.44 2.44 3.43
CA PHE A 31 14.81 2.50 4.85
C PHE A 31 14.43 1.23 5.60
N THR A 32 13.23 0.67 5.36
CA THR A 32 12.81 -0.55 6.03
C THR A 32 13.74 -1.71 5.69
N THR A 33 14.16 -1.85 4.43
CA THR A 33 15.01 -2.95 3.98
C THR A 33 16.46 -2.73 4.41
N THR A 34 17.01 -1.53 4.19
CA THR A 34 18.39 -1.20 4.56
C THR A 34 18.62 -1.35 6.06
N LEU A 35 17.69 -0.86 6.90
CA LEU A 35 17.81 -0.98 8.34
C LEU A 35 17.86 -2.45 8.79
N GLN A 36 17.02 -3.31 8.20
CA GLN A 36 17.04 -4.75 8.51
C GLN A 36 18.35 -5.42 8.10
N ILE A 37 18.91 -5.05 6.94
CA ILE A 37 20.19 -5.58 6.45
C ILE A 37 21.32 -5.17 7.39
N VAL A 38 21.44 -3.88 7.68
CA VAL A 38 22.50 -3.34 8.55
C VAL A 38 22.43 -3.92 9.96
N MET A 39 21.23 -4.04 10.54
CA MET A 39 21.05 -4.71 11.84
C MET A 39 21.51 -6.18 11.78
N ARG A 40 21.29 -6.88 10.66
CA ARG A 40 21.73 -8.27 10.50
C ARG A 40 23.23 -8.39 10.29
N GLU A 41 23.86 -7.49 9.54
CA GLU A 41 25.32 -7.42 9.35
C GLU A 41 26.07 -7.24 10.66
N HIS A 42 25.48 -6.48 11.61
CA HIS A 42 26.00 -6.31 12.97
C HIS A 42 25.57 -7.42 13.95
N ALA A 43 25.12 -8.57 13.42
CA ALA A 43 24.73 -9.76 14.18
C ALA A 43 23.67 -9.50 15.27
N LEU A 44 22.81 -8.48 15.12
CA LEU A 44 21.72 -8.26 16.06
C LEU A 44 20.71 -9.41 16.04
N PRO A 45 20.14 -9.78 17.21
CA PRO A 45 19.13 -10.83 17.30
C PRO A 45 17.93 -10.56 16.38
N LEU A 46 17.35 -11.61 15.83
CA LEU A 46 16.16 -11.49 14.94
C LEU A 46 14.98 -10.80 15.63
N SER A 47 14.86 -10.94 16.96
CA SER A 47 13.85 -10.23 17.76
C SER A 47 14.01 -8.70 17.70
N ILE A 48 15.26 -8.20 17.73
CA ILE A 48 15.56 -6.77 17.61
C ILE A 48 15.34 -6.31 16.16
N ILE A 49 15.75 -7.11 15.17
CA ILE A 49 15.47 -6.82 13.75
C ILE A 49 13.95 -6.74 13.51
N GLY A 50 13.16 -7.57 14.19
CA GLY A 50 11.71 -7.49 14.18
C GLY A 50 11.15 -6.14 14.64
N LEU A 51 11.82 -5.42 15.53
CA LEU A 51 11.42 -4.07 15.95
C LEU A 51 11.50 -3.04 14.83
N SER A 52 12.21 -3.31 13.73
CA SER A 52 12.18 -2.46 12.53
C SER A 52 10.77 -2.27 11.95
N TYR A 53 9.82 -3.18 12.24
CA TYR A 53 8.41 -2.99 11.91
C TYR A 53 7.76 -1.78 12.56
N ILE A 54 8.39 -1.15 13.60
CA ILE A 54 7.98 0.13 14.17
C ILE A 54 7.93 1.24 13.10
N LEU A 55 8.74 1.11 12.04
CA LEU A 55 8.73 2.02 10.90
C LEU A 55 7.39 2.00 10.12
N LYS A 56 6.57 0.98 10.30
CA LYS A 56 5.21 0.90 9.71
C LYS A 56 4.14 1.51 10.61
N LEU A 57 4.49 1.84 11.85
CA LEU A 57 3.55 2.39 12.84
C LEU A 57 2.90 3.71 12.40
N PRO A 58 3.59 4.66 11.72
CA PRO A 58 2.96 5.88 11.23
C PRO A 58 1.71 5.63 10.37
N TRP A 59 1.71 4.58 9.53
CA TRP A 59 0.54 4.23 8.71
C TRP A 59 -0.63 3.63 9.49
N VAL A 60 -0.43 3.17 10.70
CA VAL A 60 -1.50 2.74 11.61
C VAL A 60 -1.98 3.93 12.43
N LEU A 61 -1.06 4.70 12.99
CA LEU A 61 -1.37 5.83 13.86
C LEU A 61 -1.95 7.05 13.12
N ARG A 62 -1.76 7.14 11.80
CA ARG A 62 -2.25 8.28 11.00
C ARG A 62 -3.75 8.56 11.12
N VAL A 63 -4.52 7.59 11.54
CA VAL A 63 -5.96 7.75 11.80
C VAL A 63 -6.23 8.81 12.87
N PHE A 64 -5.33 9.00 13.83
CA PHE A 64 -5.48 9.98 14.89
C PHE A 64 -5.34 11.44 14.42
N TRP A 65 -4.63 11.71 13.33
CA TRP A 65 -4.48 13.07 12.81
C TRP A 65 -5.10 13.29 11.42
N ALA A 66 -5.68 12.26 10.82
CA ALA A 66 -6.39 12.39 9.53
C ALA A 66 -7.51 13.47 9.57
N PRO A 67 -8.31 13.63 10.66
CA PRO A 67 -9.30 14.72 10.74
C PRO A 67 -8.71 16.13 10.66
N ALA A 68 -7.44 16.32 11.06
CA ALA A 68 -6.77 17.61 10.93
C ALA A 68 -6.56 17.99 9.46
N ILE A 69 -6.27 17.01 8.59
CA ILE A 69 -6.13 17.23 7.15
C ILE A 69 -7.46 17.64 6.53
N ASP A 70 -8.57 16.94 6.83
CA ASP A 70 -9.90 17.33 6.35
C ASP A 70 -10.29 18.73 6.87
N ARG A 71 -9.93 19.07 8.12
CA ARG A 71 -10.18 20.38 8.72
C ARG A 71 -9.38 21.51 8.06
N TYR A 72 -8.15 21.23 7.62
CA TYR A 72 -7.27 22.24 7.00
C TYR A 72 -7.50 22.34 5.48
N CYS A 73 -7.73 21.22 4.79
CA CYS A 73 -7.72 21.14 3.33
C CYS A 73 -9.10 21.38 2.71
N HIS A 74 -9.60 22.63 2.74
CA HIS A 74 -10.87 23.02 2.10
C HIS A 74 -10.75 23.39 0.61
N SER A 75 -9.55 23.62 0.12
CA SER A 75 -9.27 24.02 -1.27
C SER A 75 -8.12 23.22 -1.84
N ILE A 76 -8.04 23.15 -3.18
CA ILE A 76 -6.90 22.52 -3.87
C ILE A 76 -5.58 23.17 -3.47
N ARG A 77 -5.58 24.49 -3.24
CA ARG A 77 -4.40 25.20 -2.77
C ARG A 77 -3.93 24.69 -1.39
N ASN A 78 -4.87 24.45 -0.47
CA ASN A 78 -4.55 23.92 0.85
C ASN A 78 -4.00 22.49 0.78
N TYR A 79 -4.59 21.62 -0.05
CA TYR A 79 -4.02 20.28 -0.31
C TYR A 79 -2.59 20.36 -0.88
N LYS A 80 -2.35 21.21 -1.89
CA LYS A 80 -1.02 21.41 -2.45
C LYS A 80 -0.03 21.91 -1.40
N ARG A 81 -0.45 22.84 -0.50
CA ARG A 81 0.40 23.34 0.60
C ARG A 81 0.67 22.27 1.65
N ALA A 82 -0.32 21.47 2.03
CA ALA A 82 -0.16 20.38 2.97
C ALA A 82 0.82 19.32 2.42
N ILE A 83 0.65 18.90 1.15
CA ILE A 83 1.55 17.96 0.48
C ILE A 83 2.97 18.56 0.38
N LEU A 84 3.10 19.82 -0.04
CA LEU A 84 4.42 20.48 -0.12
C LEU A 84 5.11 20.53 1.25
N GLY A 85 4.39 20.97 2.29
CA GLY A 85 4.96 21.11 3.63
C GLY A 85 5.44 19.78 4.19
N THR A 86 4.63 18.73 4.04
CA THR A 86 5.00 17.38 4.51
C THR A 86 6.14 16.78 3.72
N GLU A 87 6.20 17.00 2.40
CA GLU A 87 7.30 16.52 1.56
C GLU A 87 8.61 17.28 1.80
N LEU A 88 8.54 18.59 2.09
CA LEU A 88 9.72 19.36 2.50
C LEU A 88 10.29 18.84 3.83
N VAL A 89 9.44 18.55 4.81
CA VAL A 89 9.87 17.94 6.08
C VAL A 89 10.44 16.55 5.83
N TYR A 90 9.80 15.75 4.98
CA TYR A 90 10.26 14.41 4.60
C TYR A 90 11.65 14.47 3.96
N ALA A 91 11.83 15.30 2.94
CA ALA A 91 13.10 15.48 2.26
C ALA A 91 14.21 16.00 3.19
N ALA A 92 13.88 16.97 4.05
CA ALA A 92 14.83 17.52 5.02
C ALA A 92 15.30 16.47 6.03
N LEU A 93 14.38 15.66 6.58
CA LEU A 93 14.72 14.59 7.51
C LEU A 93 15.56 13.50 6.84
N ILE A 94 15.25 13.12 5.59
CA ILE A 94 16.08 12.21 4.80
C ILE A 94 17.49 12.82 4.60
N LEU A 95 17.57 14.10 4.26
CA LEU A 95 18.85 14.78 4.08
C LEU A 95 19.66 14.82 5.38
N ILE A 96 19.02 15.06 6.53
CA ILE A 96 19.68 15.05 7.83
C ILE A 96 20.25 13.65 8.15
N THR A 97 19.54 12.56 7.77
CA THR A 97 20.09 11.20 7.97
C THR A 97 21.39 10.96 7.17
N SER A 98 21.63 11.71 6.10
CA SER A 98 22.87 11.63 5.31
C SER A 98 24.12 12.13 6.05
N LEU A 99 23.93 12.88 7.14
CA LEU A 99 25.02 13.40 7.98
C LEU A 99 25.60 12.34 8.91
N PHE A 100 24.88 11.24 9.11
CA PHE A 100 25.29 10.12 9.97
C PHE A 100 25.87 8.99 9.10
N ASP A 101 26.86 8.29 9.62
CA ASP A 101 27.37 7.07 9.01
C ASP A 101 26.65 5.87 9.60
N LEU A 102 25.80 5.21 8.81
CA LEU A 102 24.94 4.12 9.30
C LEU A 102 25.77 2.96 9.90
N HIS A 103 26.90 2.60 9.27
CA HIS A 103 27.75 1.50 9.75
C HIS A 103 28.56 1.84 11.00
N LYS A 104 29.05 3.08 11.10
CA LYS A 104 29.83 3.54 12.26
C LYS A 104 28.96 3.96 13.44
N SER A 105 27.71 4.31 13.20
CA SER A 105 26.79 4.87 14.20
C SER A 105 26.07 3.81 15.05
N LEU A 106 26.16 2.53 14.71
CA LEU A 106 25.44 1.48 15.42
C LEU A 106 25.68 1.44 16.95
N PRO A 107 26.87 1.69 17.50
CA PRO A 107 27.05 1.72 18.94
C PRO A 107 26.54 2.97 19.64
N THR A 108 26.50 4.12 18.95
CA THR A 108 26.32 5.43 19.60
C THR A 108 25.12 6.23 19.11
N SER A 109 24.87 6.29 17.81
CA SER A 109 23.89 7.19 17.18
C SER A 109 22.77 6.48 16.39
N PHE A 110 22.74 5.17 16.43
CA PHE A 110 21.74 4.38 15.69
C PHE A 110 20.28 4.76 16.04
N HIS A 111 19.99 4.96 17.32
CA HIS A 111 18.68 5.40 17.78
C HIS A 111 18.27 6.76 17.20
N ILE A 112 19.23 7.67 16.96
CA ILE A 112 18.97 8.98 16.35
C ILE A 112 18.59 8.79 14.88
N ILE A 113 19.30 7.93 14.15
CA ILE A 113 18.98 7.60 12.74
C ILE A 113 17.57 6.98 12.64
N VAL A 114 17.25 6.01 13.50
CA VAL A 114 15.93 5.38 13.55
C VAL A 114 14.84 6.42 13.86
N LEU A 115 15.08 7.33 14.81
CA LEU A 115 14.15 8.40 15.14
C LEU A 115 13.93 9.35 13.98
N LEU A 116 14.99 9.78 13.30
CA LEU A 116 14.90 10.65 12.12
C LEU A 116 14.11 9.97 10.99
N ILE A 117 14.40 8.70 10.72
CA ILE A 117 13.65 7.91 9.74
C ILE A 117 12.16 7.80 10.16
N LEU A 118 11.88 7.52 11.43
CA LEU A 118 10.51 7.42 11.93
C LEU A 118 9.75 8.75 11.75
N LEU A 119 10.37 9.88 12.09
CA LEU A 119 9.78 11.21 11.87
C LEU A 119 9.57 11.50 10.38
N ALA A 120 10.52 11.11 9.54
CA ALA A 120 10.37 11.20 8.08
C ALA A 120 9.17 10.40 7.60
N LEU A 121 8.98 9.18 8.11
CA LEU A 121 7.83 8.32 7.76
C LEU A 121 6.50 8.85 8.32
N VAL A 122 6.50 9.60 9.44
CA VAL A 122 5.30 10.34 9.91
C VAL A 122 4.94 11.45 8.92
N ALA A 123 5.91 12.19 8.40
CA ALA A 123 5.67 13.21 7.38
C ALA A 123 5.12 12.56 6.09
N SER A 124 5.69 11.45 5.63
CA SER A 124 5.22 10.66 4.49
C SER A 124 3.79 10.12 4.69
N ALA A 125 3.48 9.59 5.87
CA ALA A 125 2.12 9.12 6.18
C ALA A 125 1.10 10.29 6.22
N THR A 126 1.54 11.49 6.58
CA THR A 126 0.70 12.69 6.57
C THR A 126 0.45 13.19 5.15
N GLN A 127 1.49 13.13 4.29
CA GLN A 127 1.37 13.40 2.86
C GLN A 127 0.37 12.43 2.19
N ASP A 128 0.42 11.13 2.56
CA ASP A 128 -0.49 10.11 2.05
C ASP A 128 -1.96 10.44 2.35
N ILE A 129 -2.27 10.87 3.59
CA ILE A 129 -3.63 11.32 3.95
C ILE A 129 -4.08 12.48 3.06
N ALA A 130 -3.23 13.48 2.86
CA ALA A 130 -3.56 14.64 2.02
C ALA A 130 -3.71 14.25 0.55
N THR A 131 -2.87 13.35 0.05
CA THR A 131 -2.94 12.82 -1.32
C THR A 131 -4.22 12.02 -1.55
N ASP A 132 -4.59 11.13 -0.62
CA ASP A 132 -5.81 10.33 -0.66
C ASP A 132 -7.06 11.24 -0.66
N GLY A 133 -7.10 12.23 0.23
CA GLY A 133 -8.20 13.22 0.27
C GLY A 133 -8.32 14.03 -1.03
N LEU A 134 -7.19 14.49 -1.58
CA LEU A 134 -7.16 15.18 -2.87
C LEU A 134 -7.63 14.26 -4.00
N ALA A 135 -7.17 13.01 -4.04
CA ALA A 135 -7.54 12.00 -5.02
C ALA A 135 -9.04 11.75 -5.04
N ILE A 136 -9.66 11.60 -3.87
CA ILE A 136 -11.10 11.36 -3.73
C ILE A 136 -11.91 12.58 -4.20
N ARG A 137 -11.53 13.78 -3.77
CA ARG A 137 -12.25 15.02 -4.10
C ARG A 137 -12.11 15.45 -5.56
N THR A 138 -11.03 15.09 -6.22
CA THR A 138 -10.78 15.43 -7.63
C THR A 138 -11.21 14.34 -8.61
N SER A 139 -11.65 13.16 -8.12
CA SER A 139 -12.05 12.03 -8.97
C SER A 139 -13.57 11.83 -9.02
N LYS A 140 -14.09 11.57 -10.22
CA LYS A 140 -15.47 11.07 -10.37
C LYS A 140 -15.50 9.57 -9.98
N PRO A 141 -16.63 9.04 -9.47
CA PRO A 141 -16.74 7.63 -9.08
C PRO A 141 -16.27 6.64 -10.17
N GLN A 142 -16.54 6.93 -11.44
CA GLN A 142 -16.15 6.10 -12.58
C GLN A 142 -14.64 6.12 -12.87
N GLN A 143 -13.93 7.12 -12.36
CA GLN A 143 -12.47 7.29 -12.55
C GLN A 143 -11.65 6.66 -11.43
N ARG A 144 -12.28 6.37 -10.28
CA ARG A 144 -11.59 5.89 -9.06
C ARG A 144 -10.86 4.56 -9.28
N GLY A 145 -11.43 3.65 -10.09
CA GLY A 145 -10.74 2.40 -10.44
C GLY A 145 -9.38 2.63 -11.10
N MET A 146 -9.32 3.53 -12.09
CA MET A 146 -8.06 3.86 -12.77
C MET A 146 -7.11 4.64 -11.87
N LEU A 147 -7.61 5.55 -11.04
CA LEU A 147 -6.80 6.28 -10.07
C LEU A 147 -6.17 5.35 -9.05
N ASN A 148 -6.93 4.40 -8.50
CA ASN A 148 -6.44 3.41 -7.55
C ASN A 148 -5.48 2.39 -8.17
N SER A 149 -5.57 2.14 -9.49
CA SER A 149 -4.54 1.35 -10.18
C SER A 149 -3.21 2.09 -10.20
N ILE A 150 -3.23 3.39 -10.44
CA ILE A 150 -2.05 4.25 -10.40
C ILE A 150 -1.47 4.34 -8.98
N GLN A 151 -2.33 4.43 -7.96
CA GLN A 151 -1.91 4.35 -6.55
C GLN A 151 -1.19 3.02 -6.26
N SER A 152 -1.78 1.90 -6.65
CA SER A 152 -1.20 0.57 -6.46
C SER A 152 0.13 0.42 -7.21
N MET A 153 0.18 0.87 -8.48
CA MET A 153 1.44 0.90 -9.25
C MET A 153 2.50 1.78 -8.57
N GLY A 154 2.14 2.95 -8.07
CA GLY A 154 3.06 3.81 -7.31
C GLY A 154 3.65 3.07 -6.10
N GLY A 155 2.80 2.42 -5.31
CA GLY A 155 3.22 1.63 -4.16
C GLY A 155 4.13 0.44 -4.51
N PHE A 156 3.73 -0.41 -5.46
CA PHE A 156 4.52 -1.57 -5.87
C PHE A 156 5.81 -1.17 -6.60
N GLY A 157 5.73 -0.20 -7.52
CA GLY A 157 6.89 0.31 -8.24
C GLY A 157 7.90 0.97 -7.30
N GLY A 158 7.41 1.76 -6.33
CA GLY A 158 8.23 2.35 -5.29
C GLY A 158 8.91 1.30 -4.41
N SER A 159 8.21 0.21 -4.09
CA SER A 159 8.81 -0.91 -3.36
C SER A 159 9.91 -1.60 -4.17
N LEU A 160 9.70 -1.84 -5.46
CA LEU A 160 10.73 -2.40 -6.36
C LEU A 160 11.98 -1.52 -6.42
N LEU A 161 11.79 -0.22 -6.60
CA LEU A 161 12.91 0.72 -6.67
C LEU A 161 13.63 0.82 -5.33
N GLY A 162 12.88 0.99 -4.23
CA GLY A 162 13.44 1.24 -2.90
C GLY A 162 14.16 0.03 -2.30
N SER A 163 13.52 -1.14 -2.34
CA SER A 163 14.09 -2.36 -1.75
C SER A 163 14.96 -3.20 -2.70
N GLY A 164 15.02 -2.84 -3.98
CA GLY A 164 15.82 -3.52 -5.00
C GLY A 164 16.93 -2.61 -5.52
N ILE A 165 16.61 -1.70 -6.44
CA ILE A 165 17.59 -0.90 -7.17
C ILE A 165 18.41 -0.01 -6.25
N LEU A 166 17.78 0.66 -5.28
CA LEU A 166 18.49 1.56 -4.37
C LEU A 166 19.45 0.85 -3.42
N LEU A 167 19.25 -0.44 -3.12
CA LEU A 167 20.23 -1.22 -2.37
C LEU A 167 21.51 -1.47 -3.18
N MET A 168 21.38 -1.69 -4.49
CA MET A 168 22.55 -1.79 -5.38
C MET A 168 23.29 -0.44 -5.44
N VAL A 169 22.55 0.66 -5.54
CA VAL A 169 23.12 2.01 -5.53
C VAL A 169 23.80 2.31 -4.19
N LEU A 170 23.21 1.86 -3.07
CA LEU A 170 23.81 2.00 -1.74
C LEU A 170 25.17 1.31 -1.65
N HIS A 171 25.28 0.10 -2.20
CA HIS A 171 26.54 -0.66 -2.21
C HIS A 171 27.66 0.07 -2.95
N HIS A 172 27.35 0.76 -4.06
CA HIS A 172 28.37 1.44 -4.89
C HIS A 172 28.66 2.88 -4.45
N PHE A 173 27.63 3.62 -4.02
CA PHE A 173 27.74 5.07 -3.76
C PHE A 173 27.64 5.45 -2.29
N GLY A 174 27.36 4.49 -1.42
CA GLY A 174 27.29 4.67 0.02
C GLY A 174 26.03 5.41 0.52
N TRP A 175 25.87 5.39 1.83
CA TRP A 175 24.68 5.91 2.54
C TRP A 175 24.41 7.39 2.27
N LYS A 176 25.44 8.24 2.35
CA LYS A 176 25.31 9.68 2.18
C LYS A 176 24.76 10.06 0.81
N SER A 177 25.34 9.51 -0.25
CA SER A 177 24.96 9.81 -1.63
C SER A 177 23.53 9.38 -1.92
N VAL A 178 23.12 8.17 -1.45
CA VAL A 178 21.76 7.67 -1.66
C VAL A 178 20.73 8.55 -0.95
N ASN A 179 20.98 8.99 0.28
CA ASN A 179 20.04 9.85 1.00
C ASN A 179 19.93 11.26 0.38
N ILE A 180 21.03 11.82 -0.15
CA ILE A 180 20.97 13.07 -0.90
C ILE A 180 20.12 12.88 -2.17
N CYS A 181 20.35 11.81 -2.94
CA CYS A 181 19.55 11.50 -4.13
C CYS A 181 18.07 11.27 -3.78
N LEU A 182 17.77 10.57 -2.68
CA LEU A 182 16.40 10.36 -2.22
C LEU A 182 15.72 11.66 -1.82
N SER A 183 16.42 12.54 -1.10
CA SER A 183 15.89 13.86 -0.74
C SER A 183 15.53 14.69 -1.97
N LEU A 184 16.43 14.74 -2.97
CA LEU A 184 16.17 15.41 -4.24
C LEU A 184 15.03 14.76 -5.02
N PHE A 185 14.98 13.42 -5.03
CA PHE A 185 13.89 12.67 -5.66
C PHE A 185 12.52 13.02 -5.08
N VAL A 186 12.41 13.13 -3.75
CA VAL A 186 11.19 13.55 -3.05
C VAL A 186 10.73 14.92 -3.54
N LEU A 187 11.65 15.88 -3.66
CA LEU A 187 11.31 17.22 -4.13
C LEU A 187 10.93 17.26 -5.63
N ILE A 188 11.64 16.52 -6.47
CA ILE A 188 11.35 16.42 -7.92
C ILE A 188 9.97 15.81 -8.17
N ALA A 189 9.57 14.83 -7.35
CA ALA A 189 8.28 14.18 -7.49
C ALA A 189 7.07 15.11 -7.22
N LEU A 190 7.28 16.29 -6.63
CA LEU A 190 6.25 17.33 -6.49
C LEU A 190 5.98 18.11 -7.78
N VAL A 191 6.89 18.09 -8.74
CA VAL A 191 6.79 18.88 -9.98
C VAL A 191 5.47 18.65 -10.72
N PRO A 192 5.00 17.39 -10.95
CA PRO A 192 3.73 17.15 -11.62
C PRO A 192 2.53 17.77 -10.89
N LEU A 193 2.55 17.81 -9.55
CA LEU A 193 1.48 18.41 -8.74
C LEU A 193 1.37 19.93 -8.99
N PHE A 194 2.50 20.62 -9.09
CA PHE A 194 2.52 22.07 -9.30
C PHE A 194 2.24 22.45 -10.74
N LEU A 195 2.74 21.68 -11.71
CA LEU A 195 2.46 21.88 -13.13
C LEU A 195 0.98 21.64 -13.47
N ASN A 196 0.32 20.76 -12.73
CA ASN A 196 -1.10 20.49 -12.95
C ASN A 196 -1.99 21.60 -12.37
N LYS A 197 -2.26 22.61 -13.20
CA LYS A 197 -3.14 23.76 -12.85
C LYS A 197 -4.63 23.45 -13.04
N LYS A 198 -4.97 22.34 -13.72
CA LYS A 198 -6.35 21.97 -14.09
C LYS A 198 -7.04 21.05 -13.09
N LEU A 199 -6.46 20.84 -11.90
CA LEU A 199 -7.11 20.10 -10.82
C LEU A 199 -8.33 20.88 -10.35
N THR A 200 -9.49 20.23 -10.33
CA THR A 200 -10.77 20.79 -9.83
C THR A 200 -11.48 19.76 -8.97
N PHE A 201 -12.18 20.22 -7.94
CA PHE A 201 -13.03 19.36 -7.18
C PHE A 201 -14.21 18.87 -8.01
N GLN A 202 -14.47 17.58 -8.00
CA GLN A 202 -15.61 16.95 -8.67
C GLN A 202 -16.80 16.76 -7.72
N THR A 203 -16.56 16.85 -6.42
CA THR A 203 -17.58 16.75 -5.38
C THR A 203 -17.71 18.12 -4.70
N THR A 204 -18.85 18.77 -4.89
CA THR A 204 -19.17 20.02 -4.19
C THR A 204 -19.68 19.65 -2.80
N SER A 205 -18.85 19.77 -1.79
CA SER A 205 -19.31 19.65 -0.40
C SER A 205 -20.06 20.91 -0.03
N SER A 206 -21.38 20.87 -0.04
CA SER A 206 -22.22 21.93 0.48
C SER A 206 -22.17 22.05 2.03
N VAL A 207 -21.53 21.08 2.69
CA VAL A 207 -21.47 21.01 4.16
C VAL A 207 -20.12 21.51 4.64
N GLN A 208 -20.07 22.76 5.07
CA GLN A 208 -18.91 23.41 5.72
C GLN A 208 -18.72 23.01 7.20
N GLN A 209 -19.21 21.87 7.64
CA GLN A 209 -18.91 21.44 9.01
C GLN A 209 -17.45 21.04 9.11
N ARG A 210 -16.71 21.71 10.01
CA ARG A 210 -15.30 21.41 10.28
C ARG A 210 -15.15 19.98 10.80
N ALA A 211 -14.20 19.24 10.25
CA ALA A 211 -13.87 17.90 10.74
C ALA A 211 -13.42 17.96 12.21
N THR A 212 -13.88 17.01 13.01
CA THR A 212 -13.59 16.88 14.43
C THR A 212 -13.13 15.47 14.75
N TRP A 213 -12.51 15.27 15.90
CA TRP A 213 -12.12 13.93 16.36
C TRP A 213 -13.33 12.99 16.55
N LYS A 214 -14.52 13.53 16.78
CA LYS A 214 -15.77 12.76 16.85
C LYS A 214 -16.12 12.09 15.51
N ASP A 215 -15.61 12.63 14.40
CA ASP A 215 -15.86 12.07 13.07
C ASP A 215 -15.24 10.70 12.88
N PHE A 216 -14.15 10.38 13.58
CA PHE A 216 -13.60 9.04 13.65
C PHE A 216 -14.63 8.03 14.21
N CYS A 217 -15.26 8.35 15.36
CA CYS A 217 -16.28 7.47 15.95
C CYS A 217 -17.54 7.44 15.09
N SER A 218 -17.99 8.58 14.57
CA SER A 218 -19.18 8.66 13.72
C SER A 218 -19.02 7.98 12.35
N PHE A 219 -17.82 7.62 11.94
CA PHE A 219 -17.61 6.75 10.77
C PHE A 219 -18.35 5.43 10.92
N PHE A 220 -18.28 4.81 12.10
CA PHE A 220 -18.88 3.50 12.36
C PHE A 220 -20.42 3.51 12.49
N THR A 221 -21.03 4.69 12.64
CA THR A 221 -22.47 4.86 12.72
C THR A 221 -23.16 5.10 11.37
N GLN A 222 -22.37 5.17 10.27
CA GLN A 222 -22.92 5.37 8.93
C GLN A 222 -23.79 4.19 8.49
N LYS A 223 -24.92 4.47 7.85
CA LYS A 223 -25.80 3.44 7.30
C LYS A 223 -25.07 2.61 6.24
N GLY A 224 -25.02 1.30 6.45
CA GLY A 224 -24.38 0.35 5.54
C GLY A 224 -22.86 0.21 5.67
N ILE A 225 -22.20 0.93 6.59
CA ILE A 225 -20.75 0.83 6.80
C ILE A 225 -20.32 -0.53 7.33
N SER A 226 -21.18 -1.20 8.09
CA SER A 226 -20.92 -2.56 8.59
C SER A 226 -20.64 -3.54 7.44
N ARG A 227 -21.38 -3.45 6.35
CA ARG A 227 -21.15 -4.27 5.14
C ARG A 227 -19.79 -3.98 4.52
N GLN A 228 -19.38 -2.71 4.50
CA GLN A 228 -18.07 -2.32 4.00
C GLN A 228 -16.95 -2.83 4.92
N ILE A 229 -17.12 -2.74 6.24
CA ILE A 229 -16.13 -3.24 7.21
C ILE A 229 -15.97 -4.75 7.06
N ILE A 230 -17.08 -5.52 6.96
CA ILE A 230 -17.04 -6.97 6.71
C ILE A 230 -16.30 -7.25 5.39
N PHE A 231 -16.58 -6.48 4.33
CA PHE A 231 -15.86 -6.61 3.06
C PHE A 231 -14.37 -6.39 3.22
N LEU A 232 -13.94 -5.31 3.88
CA LEU A 232 -12.54 -5.02 4.13
C LEU A 232 -11.85 -6.09 5.00
N THR A 233 -12.61 -6.63 5.96
CA THR A 233 -12.13 -7.70 6.85
C THR A 233 -11.89 -9.00 6.10
N LEU A 234 -12.78 -9.37 5.19
CA LEU A 234 -12.71 -10.68 4.51
C LEU A 234 -11.82 -10.64 3.25
N TYR A 235 -11.88 -9.54 2.49
CA TYR A 235 -11.44 -9.55 1.10
C TYR A 235 -9.93 -9.74 0.92
N PHE A 236 -9.10 -9.25 1.84
CA PHE A 236 -7.64 -9.41 1.73
C PHE A 236 -7.06 -10.60 2.48
N ASN A 237 -7.84 -11.23 3.36
CA ASN A 237 -7.29 -12.13 4.36
C ASN A 237 -6.56 -13.34 3.75
N GLY A 238 -7.18 -14.00 2.77
CA GLY A 238 -6.57 -15.17 2.14
C GLY A 238 -5.21 -14.87 1.49
N ILE A 239 -5.09 -13.73 0.81
CA ILE A 239 -3.82 -13.31 0.18
C ILE A 239 -2.80 -12.92 1.24
N LEU A 240 -3.18 -12.07 2.19
CA LEU A 240 -2.25 -11.54 3.20
C LEU A 240 -1.69 -12.65 4.10
N GLY A 241 -2.53 -13.62 4.47
CA GLY A 241 -2.08 -14.78 5.23
C GLY A 241 -1.10 -15.64 4.42
N THR A 242 -1.40 -15.93 3.15
CA THR A 242 -0.51 -16.67 2.26
C THR A 242 0.83 -15.93 2.08
N MET A 243 0.79 -14.62 1.81
CA MET A 243 1.99 -13.80 1.64
C MET A 243 2.86 -13.73 2.91
N SER A 244 2.25 -13.75 4.09
CA SER A 244 2.97 -13.59 5.37
C SER A 244 3.93 -14.72 5.66
N VAL A 245 3.61 -15.95 5.24
CA VAL A 245 4.44 -17.15 5.46
C VAL A 245 5.23 -17.59 4.22
N MET A 246 5.04 -16.90 3.09
CA MET A 246 5.64 -17.31 1.82
C MET A 246 7.16 -17.41 1.87
N LYS A 247 7.83 -16.44 2.49
CA LYS A 247 9.30 -16.44 2.58
C LYS A 247 9.79 -17.59 3.44
N SER A 248 9.11 -17.90 4.55
CA SER A 248 9.45 -19.04 5.41
C SER A 248 9.25 -20.37 4.65
N PHE A 249 8.15 -20.50 3.91
CA PHE A 249 7.89 -21.64 3.06
C PHE A 249 9.01 -21.86 2.02
N MET A 250 9.49 -20.78 1.38
CA MET A 250 10.61 -20.88 0.44
C MET A 250 11.93 -21.25 1.12
N VAL A 251 12.19 -20.78 2.34
CA VAL A 251 13.38 -21.19 3.12
C VAL A 251 13.32 -22.68 3.42
N ASP A 252 12.18 -23.19 3.81
CA ASP A 252 12.00 -24.62 4.14
C ASP A 252 12.05 -25.52 2.87
N LEU A 253 11.81 -24.93 1.69
CA LEU A 253 12.09 -25.55 0.39
C LEU A 253 13.56 -25.40 -0.06
N HIS A 254 14.46 -24.94 0.83
CA HIS A 254 15.90 -24.78 0.59
C HIS A 254 16.29 -23.69 -0.43
N TYR A 255 15.40 -22.70 -0.70
CA TYR A 255 15.77 -21.54 -1.52
C TYR A 255 16.68 -20.59 -0.74
N SER A 256 17.74 -20.13 -1.39
CA SER A 256 18.65 -19.12 -0.82
C SER A 256 17.95 -17.77 -0.66
N MET A 257 18.45 -16.92 0.25
CA MET A 257 17.93 -15.55 0.43
C MET A 257 17.96 -14.73 -0.86
N LYS A 258 18.95 -14.96 -1.73
CA LYS A 258 19.06 -14.31 -3.04
C LYS A 258 17.90 -14.71 -3.96
N GLU A 259 17.61 -16.00 -4.06
CA GLU A 259 16.50 -16.53 -4.86
C GLU A 259 15.15 -16.04 -4.33
N ILE A 260 14.94 -16.05 -3.01
CA ILE A 260 13.73 -15.51 -2.37
C ILE A 260 13.57 -14.01 -2.69
N GLY A 261 14.65 -13.25 -2.57
CA GLY A 261 14.66 -11.83 -2.93
C GLY A 261 14.31 -11.59 -4.39
N PHE A 262 14.84 -12.40 -5.29
CA PHE A 262 14.54 -12.31 -6.72
C PHE A 262 13.11 -12.76 -7.05
N LEU A 263 12.74 -13.98 -6.67
CA LEU A 263 11.45 -14.57 -7.06
C LEU A 263 10.26 -13.86 -6.40
N TYR A 264 10.34 -13.61 -5.09
CA TYR A 264 9.25 -12.96 -4.37
C TYR A 264 9.33 -11.44 -4.46
N GLY A 265 10.52 -10.86 -4.24
CA GLY A 265 10.72 -9.42 -4.16
C GLY A 265 10.69 -8.72 -5.52
N ILE A 266 11.31 -9.28 -6.55
CA ILE A 266 11.38 -8.65 -7.88
C ILE A 266 10.29 -9.19 -8.78
N VAL A 267 10.27 -10.50 -9.04
CA VAL A 267 9.33 -11.11 -9.98
C VAL A 267 7.90 -11.02 -9.47
N GLY A 268 7.67 -11.36 -8.20
CA GLY A 268 6.34 -11.29 -7.57
C GLY A 268 5.81 -9.86 -7.49
N VAL A 269 6.56 -8.93 -6.89
CA VAL A 269 6.11 -7.52 -6.78
C VAL A 269 5.98 -6.88 -8.16
N GLY A 270 6.82 -7.27 -9.12
CA GLY A 270 6.69 -6.87 -10.53
C GLY A 270 5.37 -7.33 -11.14
N ALA A 271 4.92 -8.55 -10.86
CA ALA A 271 3.62 -9.05 -11.30
C ALA A 271 2.47 -8.23 -10.68
N ALA A 272 2.52 -7.87 -9.39
CA ALA A 272 1.54 -7.00 -8.77
C ALA A 272 1.51 -5.60 -9.40
N PHE A 273 2.67 -5.03 -9.67
CA PHE A 273 2.82 -3.73 -10.35
C PHE A 273 2.15 -3.76 -11.73
N ILE A 274 2.50 -4.74 -12.57
CA ILE A 274 1.98 -4.87 -13.93
C ILE A 274 0.47 -5.09 -13.91
N MET A 275 -0.04 -5.98 -13.07
CA MET A 275 -1.46 -6.34 -13.04
C MET A 275 -2.36 -5.27 -12.41
N SER A 276 -1.80 -4.31 -11.67
CA SER A 276 -2.57 -3.16 -11.15
C SER A 276 -3.14 -2.30 -12.27
N TYR A 277 -2.45 -2.12 -13.40
CA TYR A 277 -2.95 -1.29 -14.50
C TYR A 277 -4.17 -1.90 -15.19
N PRO A 278 -4.15 -3.16 -15.69
CA PRO A 278 -5.34 -3.80 -16.25
C PRO A 278 -6.48 -3.90 -15.24
N ALA A 279 -6.20 -4.05 -13.93
CA ALA A 279 -7.24 -4.01 -12.89
C ALA A 279 -8.05 -2.72 -12.95
N GLY A 280 -7.38 -1.57 -13.04
CA GLY A 280 -8.06 -0.27 -13.16
C GLY A 280 -8.87 -0.12 -14.43
N MET A 281 -8.35 -0.62 -15.57
CA MET A 281 -9.07 -0.63 -16.84
C MET A 281 -10.33 -1.50 -16.78
N LEU A 282 -10.23 -2.71 -16.21
CA LEU A 282 -11.34 -3.63 -16.05
C LEU A 282 -12.41 -3.07 -15.11
N VAL A 283 -12.00 -2.50 -13.96
CA VAL A 283 -12.91 -1.82 -13.02
C VAL A 283 -13.62 -0.64 -13.69
N ARG A 284 -12.92 0.13 -14.50
CA ARG A 284 -13.52 1.25 -15.27
C ARG A 284 -14.52 0.74 -16.32
N ARG A 285 -14.22 -0.36 -17.03
CA ARG A 285 -15.02 -0.87 -18.14
C ARG A 285 -16.25 -1.64 -17.66
N TYR A 286 -16.09 -2.51 -16.66
CA TYR A 286 -17.12 -3.45 -16.23
C TYR A 286 -17.76 -3.09 -14.87
N GLY A 287 -17.23 -2.07 -14.20
CA GLY A 287 -17.65 -1.65 -12.88
C GLY A 287 -16.98 -2.44 -11.75
N TYR A 288 -16.76 -1.78 -10.60
CA TYR A 288 -16.03 -2.38 -9.48
C TYR A 288 -16.75 -3.58 -8.86
N GLN A 289 -18.08 -3.61 -8.91
CA GLN A 289 -18.88 -4.71 -8.31
C GLN A 289 -18.67 -6.04 -9.03
N ARG A 290 -18.67 -6.03 -10.37
CA ARG A 290 -18.39 -7.24 -11.16
C ARG A 290 -16.93 -7.67 -10.98
N MET A 291 -16.01 -6.70 -11.02
CA MET A 291 -14.58 -6.99 -10.91
C MET A 291 -14.21 -7.45 -9.49
N ARG A 292 -14.90 -6.98 -8.46
CA ARG A 292 -14.75 -7.49 -7.09
C ARG A 292 -14.93 -9.00 -7.04
N THR A 293 -15.98 -9.53 -7.65
CA THR A 293 -16.24 -10.98 -7.68
C THR A 293 -15.24 -11.71 -8.58
N ALA A 294 -14.94 -11.18 -9.77
CA ALA A 294 -13.98 -11.79 -10.69
C ALA A 294 -12.58 -11.89 -10.07
N PHE A 295 -12.11 -10.84 -9.40
CA PHE A 295 -10.79 -10.83 -8.76
C PHE A 295 -10.77 -11.68 -7.48
N ALA A 296 -11.90 -11.79 -6.76
CA ALA A 296 -12.04 -12.74 -5.65
C ALA A 296 -11.91 -14.20 -6.15
N PHE A 297 -12.43 -14.52 -7.33
CA PHE A 297 -12.24 -15.83 -7.94
C PHE A 297 -10.77 -16.10 -8.29
N VAL A 298 -10.07 -15.13 -8.90
CA VAL A 298 -8.64 -15.23 -9.16
C VAL A 298 -7.85 -15.43 -7.86
N MET A 299 -8.26 -14.75 -6.78
CA MET A 299 -7.67 -14.90 -5.44
C MET A 299 -7.81 -16.32 -4.92
N VAL A 300 -9.00 -16.94 -5.06
CA VAL A 300 -9.22 -18.34 -4.66
C VAL A 300 -8.30 -19.27 -5.43
N LEU A 301 -8.20 -19.12 -6.75
CA LEU A 301 -7.31 -19.95 -7.57
C LEU A 301 -5.84 -19.79 -7.16
N SER A 302 -5.42 -18.56 -6.86
CA SER A 302 -4.05 -18.28 -6.43
C SER A 302 -3.72 -18.88 -5.08
N THR A 303 -4.64 -18.80 -4.09
CA THR A 303 -4.40 -19.40 -2.77
C THR A 303 -4.49 -20.93 -2.81
N LEU A 304 -5.41 -21.48 -3.61
CA LEU A 304 -5.58 -22.91 -3.81
C LEU A 304 -4.32 -23.56 -4.46
N SER A 305 -3.65 -22.87 -5.37
CA SER A 305 -2.41 -23.37 -5.99
C SER A 305 -1.34 -23.68 -4.95
N PHE A 306 -1.26 -22.89 -3.85
CA PHE A 306 -0.30 -23.14 -2.78
C PHE A 306 -0.66 -24.34 -1.89
N VAL A 307 -1.93 -24.72 -1.80
CA VAL A 307 -2.32 -25.99 -1.14
C VAL A 307 -1.67 -27.16 -1.89
N PHE A 308 -1.80 -27.21 -3.23
CA PHE A 308 -1.18 -28.27 -4.04
C PHE A 308 0.33 -28.22 -4.00
N LEU A 309 0.93 -27.03 -4.09
CA LEU A 309 2.39 -26.86 -4.05
C LEU A 309 3.01 -27.31 -2.72
N SER A 310 2.28 -27.11 -1.62
CA SER A 310 2.75 -27.53 -0.29
C SER A 310 2.68 -29.04 -0.04
N MET A 311 1.95 -29.78 -0.88
CA MET A 311 1.85 -31.25 -0.82
C MET A 311 2.94 -31.94 -1.67
N THR A 312 3.66 -31.18 -2.48
CA THR A 312 4.65 -31.68 -3.44
C THR A 312 5.97 -30.93 -3.28
N HIS A 313 7.04 -31.42 -3.89
CA HIS A 313 8.28 -30.67 -4.06
C HIS A 313 8.21 -29.91 -5.40
N PRO A 314 7.72 -28.66 -5.42
CA PRO A 314 7.49 -27.95 -6.67
C PRO A 314 8.82 -27.59 -7.35
N SER A 315 8.86 -27.68 -8.67
CA SER A 315 9.96 -27.11 -9.43
C SER A 315 9.99 -25.58 -9.25
N THR A 316 11.18 -24.99 -9.39
CA THR A 316 11.35 -23.53 -9.29
C THR A 316 10.44 -22.78 -10.26
N LEU A 317 10.23 -23.30 -11.47
CA LEU A 317 9.33 -22.71 -12.45
C LEU A 317 7.87 -22.66 -11.94
N LEU A 318 7.38 -23.78 -11.41
CA LEU A 318 6.00 -23.90 -10.92
C LEU A 318 5.76 -22.99 -9.71
N LEU A 319 6.72 -22.95 -8.77
CA LEU A 319 6.69 -22.04 -7.63
C LEU A 319 6.70 -20.56 -8.09
N THR A 320 7.53 -20.22 -9.08
CA THR A 320 7.59 -18.85 -9.64
C THR A 320 6.25 -18.45 -10.25
N ILE A 321 5.63 -19.31 -11.05
CA ILE A 321 4.30 -19.04 -11.65
C ILE A 321 3.26 -18.83 -10.54
N ALA A 322 3.27 -19.64 -9.49
CA ALA A 322 2.33 -19.49 -8.38
C ALA A 322 2.55 -18.19 -7.59
N ILE A 323 3.79 -17.80 -7.33
CA ILE A 323 4.15 -16.51 -6.71
C ILE A 323 3.68 -15.35 -7.59
N MET A 324 3.92 -15.41 -8.90
CA MET A 324 3.42 -14.40 -9.84
C MET A 324 1.88 -14.32 -9.82
N GLY A 325 1.19 -15.46 -9.82
CA GLY A 325 -0.26 -15.54 -9.72
C GLY A 325 -0.81 -14.93 -8.44
N LEU A 326 -0.21 -15.23 -7.30
CA LEU A 326 -0.58 -14.67 -6.00
C LEU A 326 -0.39 -13.16 -5.97
N MET A 327 0.77 -12.68 -6.39
CA MET A 327 1.10 -11.26 -6.37
C MET A 327 0.31 -10.47 -7.43
N ALA A 328 0.05 -11.06 -8.59
CA ALA A 328 -0.87 -10.51 -9.59
C ALA A 328 -2.29 -10.36 -9.02
N SER A 329 -2.78 -11.40 -8.35
CA SER A 329 -4.07 -11.36 -7.63
C SER A 329 -4.10 -10.27 -6.56
N TYR A 330 -3.00 -10.08 -5.83
CA TYR A 330 -2.87 -8.98 -4.86
C TYR A 330 -2.96 -7.61 -5.52
N GLY A 331 -2.30 -7.41 -6.67
CA GLY A 331 -2.41 -6.18 -7.47
C GLY A 331 -3.84 -5.90 -7.94
N LEU A 332 -4.54 -6.94 -8.45
CA LEU A 332 -5.94 -6.84 -8.87
C LEU A 332 -6.87 -6.46 -7.72
N THR A 333 -6.75 -7.16 -6.61
CA THR A 333 -7.65 -7.01 -5.44
C THR A 333 -7.42 -5.69 -4.70
N THR A 334 -6.20 -5.18 -4.66
CA THR A 334 -5.86 -3.87 -4.08
C THR A 334 -6.64 -2.74 -4.73
N VAL A 335 -6.74 -2.74 -6.06
CA VAL A 335 -7.50 -1.72 -6.81
C VAL A 335 -8.98 -1.74 -6.45
N VAL A 336 -9.56 -2.92 -6.24
CA VAL A 336 -10.98 -3.07 -5.83
C VAL A 336 -11.20 -2.55 -4.41
N VAL A 337 -10.31 -2.92 -3.47
CA VAL A 337 -10.43 -2.47 -2.07
C VAL A 337 -10.34 -0.96 -1.98
N TYR A 338 -9.36 -0.34 -2.61
CA TYR A 338 -9.21 1.11 -2.62
C TYR A 338 -10.38 1.80 -3.29
N THR A 339 -10.87 1.26 -4.43
CA THR A 339 -12.04 1.81 -5.12
C THR A 339 -13.31 1.73 -4.27
N SER A 340 -13.54 0.59 -3.60
CA SER A 340 -14.64 0.44 -2.66
C SER A 340 -14.54 1.42 -1.50
N SER A 341 -13.34 1.55 -0.91
CA SER A 341 -13.11 2.46 0.22
C SER A 341 -13.34 3.92 -0.15
N MET A 342 -12.89 4.35 -1.34
CA MET A 342 -13.17 5.70 -1.83
C MET A 342 -14.67 5.98 -2.07
N GLN A 343 -15.48 4.94 -2.28
CA GLN A 343 -16.94 5.11 -2.46
C GLN A 343 -17.69 5.24 -1.14
N HIS A 344 -17.11 4.77 -0.03
CA HIS A 344 -17.71 4.77 1.29
C HIS A 344 -17.09 5.86 2.19
N VAL A 345 -16.97 7.07 1.65
CA VAL A 345 -16.49 8.26 2.38
C VAL A 345 -17.57 9.33 2.40
N ARG A 346 -17.66 10.05 3.51
CA ARG A 346 -18.58 11.20 3.67
C ARG A 346 -17.98 12.46 3.04
N ALA A 347 -18.85 13.31 2.50
CA ALA A 347 -18.44 14.61 1.99
C ALA A 347 -17.85 15.50 3.12
N GLY A 348 -16.67 16.07 2.87
CA GLY A 348 -15.91 16.86 3.86
C GLY A 348 -15.17 16.02 4.90
N ARG A 349 -15.16 14.68 4.76
CA ARG A 349 -14.46 13.70 5.62
C ARG A 349 -13.67 12.68 4.81
N GLU A 350 -13.32 13.05 3.57
CA GLU A 350 -12.78 12.11 2.59
C GLU A 350 -11.45 11.49 3.06
N ALA A 351 -10.53 12.31 3.58
CA ALA A 351 -9.25 11.84 4.09
C ALA A 351 -9.41 10.99 5.36
N THR A 352 -10.26 11.42 6.29
CA THR A 352 -10.53 10.69 7.54
C THR A 352 -11.15 9.33 7.27
N ASP A 353 -12.26 9.29 6.53
CA ASP A 353 -13.03 8.06 6.31
C ASP A 353 -12.24 7.04 5.49
N PHE A 354 -11.46 7.49 4.51
CA PHE A 354 -10.58 6.61 3.75
C PHE A 354 -9.44 6.06 4.62
N THR A 355 -8.81 6.93 5.43
CA THR A 355 -7.75 6.52 6.36
C THR A 355 -8.23 5.48 7.36
N VAL A 356 -9.42 5.65 7.95
CA VAL A 356 -10.01 4.66 8.88
C VAL A 356 -10.11 3.29 8.20
N GLN A 357 -10.63 3.24 6.97
CA GLN A 357 -10.76 2.00 6.22
C GLN A 357 -9.40 1.35 5.93
N MET A 358 -8.40 2.14 5.56
CA MET A 358 -7.04 1.63 5.31
C MET A 358 -6.38 1.09 6.58
N VAL A 359 -6.58 1.77 7.72
CA VAL A 359 -6.06 1.31 9.02
C VAL A 359 -6.74 0.01 9.44
N ILE A 360 -8.05 -0.12 9.28
CA ILE A 360 -8.78 -1.39 9.53
C ILE A 360 -8.16 -2.52 8.70
N THR A 361 -7.98 -2.32 7.40
CA THR A 361 -7.39 -3.33 6.51
C THR A 361 -5.98 -3.73 6.95
N ARG A 362 -5.15 -2.76 7.39
CA ARG A 362 -3.79 -3.03 7.89
C ARG A 362 -3.78 -3.81 9.19
N LEU A 363 -4.62 -3.43 10.17
CA LEU A 363 -4.71 -4.11 11.46
C LEU A 363 -5.16 -5.57 11.29
N ILE A 364 -6.17 -5.80 10.45
CA ILE A 364 -6.64 -7.14 10.13
C ILE A 364 -5.53 -7.95 9.45
N GLY A 365 -4.80 -7.35 8.51
CA GLY A 365 -3.66 -7.99 7.86
C GLY A 365 -2.56 -8.42 8.85
N ILE A 366 -2.28 -7.62 9.88
CA ILE A 366 -1.35 -7.99 10.96
C ILE A 366 -1.87 -9.19 11.75
N ILE A 367 -3.15 -9.17 12.15
CA ILE A 367 -3.77 -10.27 12.90
C ILE A 367 -3.71 -11.56 12.08
N ILE A 368 -4.09 -11.50 10.80
CA ILE A 368 -4.06 -12.66 9.89
C ILE A 368 -2.64 -13.19 9.70
N ALA A 369 -1.64 -12.32 9.60
CA ALA A 369 -0.24 -12.75 9.48
C ALA A 369 0.23 -13.52 10.72
N ILE A 370 -0.15 -13.06 11.91
CA ILE A 370 0.17 -13.74 13.19
C ILE A 370 -0.51 -15.10 13.24
N VAL A 371 -1.81 -15.16 12.93
CA VAL A 371 -2.60 -16.40 12.92
C VAL A 371 -2.07 -17.38 11.89
N ALA A 372 -1.74 -16.91 10.67
CA ALA A 372 -1.17 -17.75 9.62
C ALA A 372 0.17 -18.35 10.02
N GLY A 373 1.05 -17.55 10.65
CA GLY A 373 2.33 -18.05 11.18
C GLY A 373 2.14 -19.11 12.27
N PHE A 374 1.18 -18.91 13.17
CA PHE A 374 0.86 -19.88 14.22
C PHE A 374 0.31 -21.20 13.64
N ILE A 375 -0.59 -21.12 12.66
CA ILE A 375 -1.14 -22.32 11.98
C ILE A 375 -0.02 -23.04 11.23
N ALA A 376 0.80 -22.32 10.47
CA ALA A 376 1.91 -22.92 9.72
C ALA A 376 2.89 -23.66 10.65
N ASN A 377 3.20 -23.08 11.81
CA ASN A 377 4.11 -23.69 12.79
C ASN A 377 3.52 -24.94 13.46
N LYS A 378 2.20 -24.97 13.77
CA LYS A 378 1.57 -26.10 14.48
C LYS A 378 1.01 -27.18 13.56
N LEU A 379 0.43 -26.82 12.43
CA LEU A 379 -0.33 -27.69 11.54
C LEU A 379 0.31 -27.84 10.15
N GLY A 380 1.43 -27.18 9.93
CA GLY A 380 2.15 -27.18 8.65
C GLY A 380 1.58 -26.24 7.60
N TYR A 381 2.33 -26.07 6.52
CA TYR A 381 2.00 -25.12 5.44
C TYR A 381 0.73 -25.52 4.68
N THR A 382 0.50 -26.80 4.44
CA THR A 382 -0.70 -27.28 3.71
C THR A 382 -1.99 -26.87 4.42
N SER A 383 -2.05 -27.11 5.73
CA SER A 383 -3.21 -26.70 6.55
C SER A 383 -3.39 -25.19 6.56
N MET A 384 -2.29 -24.44 6.66
CA MET A 384 -2.32 -22.99 6.63
C MET A 384 -2.82 -22.48 5.28
N PHE A 385 -2.32 -22.96 4.15
CA PHE A 385 -2.79 -22.55 2.81
C PHE A 385 -4.26 -22.95 2.58
N ALA A 386 -4.69 -24.12 3.10
CA ALA A 386 -6.10 -24.52 3.06
C ALA A 386 -7.01 -23.53 3.80
N VAL A 387 -6.62 -23.10 5.01
CA VAL A 387 -7.35 -22.07 5.76
C VAL A 387 -7.43 -20.77 4.99
N GLN A 388 -6.32 -20.31 4.37
CA GLN A 388 -6.31 -19.09 3.57
C GLN A 388 -7.20 -19.21 2.32
N THR A 389 -7.27 -20.39 1.71
CA THR A 389 -8.17 -20.68 0.60
C THR A 389 -9.64 -20.64 1.04
N ILE A 390 -9.97 -21.17 2.22
CA ILE A 390 -11.32 -21.07 2.80
C ILE A 390 -11.70 -19.60 3.06
N LEU A 391 -10.78 -18.78 3.59
CA LEU A 391 -11.00 -17.34 3.76
C LEU A 391 -11.21 -16.63 2.42
N SER A 392 -10.48 -17.03 1.38
CA SER A 392 -10.65 -16.50 0.02
C SER A 392 -12.02 -16.90 -0.57
N LEU A 393 -12.48 -18.13 -0.31
CA LEU A 393 -13.83 -18.58 -0.69
C LEU A 393 -14.92 -17.81 0.06
N ALA A 394 -14.73 -17.54 1.35
CA ALA A 394 -15.65 -16.69 2.12
C ALA A 394 -15.73 -15.28 1.54
N ALA A 395 -14.60 -14.70 1.14
CA ALA A 395 -14.54 -13.39 0.46
C ALA A 395 -15.29 -13.41 -0.89
N LEU A 396 -15.14 -14.49 -1.67
CA LEU A 396 -15.87 -14.68 -2.93
C LEU A 396 -17.38 -14.79 -2.67
N GLY A 397 -17.80 -15.64 -1.73
CA GLY A 397 -19.19 -15.82 -1.33
C GLY A 397 -19.82 -14.49 -0.86
N TYR A 398 -19.09 -13.73 -0.03
CA TYR A 398 -19.55 -12.42 0.42
C TYR A 398 -19.64 -11.40 -0.73
N SER A 399 -18.72 -11.44 -1.69
CA SER A 399 -18.76 -10.59 -2.87
C SER A 399 -19.98 -10.90 -3.77
N LEU A 400 -20.37 -12.16 -3.89
CA LEU A 400 -21.58 -12.59 -4.59
C LEU A 400 -22.84 -12.10 -3.85
N TYR A 401 -22.91 -12.31 -2.54
CA TYR A 401 -24.02 -11.84 -1.69
C TYR A 401 -24.23 -10.31 -1.83
N MET A 402 -23.16 -9.52 -1.78
CA MET A 402 -23.27 -8.07 -1.96
C MET A 402 -23.79 -7.65 -3.34
N ASN A 403 -23.62 -8.48 -4.38
CA ASN A 403 -24.12 -8.18 -5.71
C ASN A 403 -25.62 -8.49 -5.84
N THR A 404 -26.12 -9.53 -5.16
CA THR A 404 -27.55 -9.92 -5.16
C THR A 404 -28.39 -8.92 -4.38
N THR A 405 -27.94 -8.49 -3.19
CA THR A 405 -28.70 -7.53 -2.36
C THR A 405 -28.86 -6.14 -2.99
N LYS A 406 -28.00 -5.75 -3.94
CA LYS A 406 -28.12 -4.47 -4.67
C LYS A 406 -29.06 -4.54 -5.87
N LYS A 407 -29.40 -5.72 -6.36
CA LYS A 407 -30.42 -5.92 -7.40
C LYS A 407 -31.84 -5.95 -6.86
N ALA A 408 -31.98 -6.14 -5.53
CA ALA A 408 -33.26 -6.23 -4.83
C ALA A 408 -33.72 -4.90 -4.18
N LEU A 409 -32.91 -3.84 -4.28
CA LEU A 409 -33.22 -2.44 -3.89
C LEU A 409 -33.18 -1.53 -5.13
#